data_9542e068255a47e291ad9df48b6e7616
#
_entry.id   9542e068255a47e291ad9df48b6e7616
#
_cell.length_a   1.000
_cell.length_b   1.000
_cell.length_c   1.000
_cell.angle_alpha   90.00
_cell.angle_beta   90.00
_cell.angle_gamma   90.00
#
_symmetry.space_group_name_H-M   'P 1'
#
loop_
_entity.id
_entity.type
_entity.pdbx_description
1 polymer ?
#
loop_
_entity_poly.entity_id
_entity_poly.type
_entity_poly.pdbx_seq_one_letter_code
_entity_poly.pdbx_strand_id
1 'polypeptide(L)'
;MSEYWQTYLRRVNHMGHTPQQRAQKSGVLEFERNLKYNPQTQTLHRVGKHDSCFQGIVLTDKQDENRVSQILLTRLEDKLAVGELIYWDSAPWLVWRDNISSYQPYNKYYMVKCNYEIKWVDKGDLHKSWAYILGSKDSKI
;
A
#
# COMPACT_ATOMS: atom_id res chain seq x y z
N MET A 1 -20.75 -12.40 40.65
CA MET A 1 -19.60 -12.91 40.01
C MET A 1 -18.40 -12.03 40.19
N SER A 2 -17.31 -12.66 40.45
CA SER A 2 -16.14 -11.97 40.95
C SER A 2 -15.50 -11.06 39.94
N GLU A 3 -14.81 -10.05 40.41
CA GLU A 3 -13.91 -9.20 39.63
C GLU A 3 -12.93 -10.01 38.80
N TYR A 4 -12.61 -11.21 39.26
CA TYR A 4 -11.69 -12.14 38.61
C TYR A 4 -12.16 -12.54 37.21
N TRP A 5 -13.46 -12.82 37.06
CA TRP A 5 -14.07 -13.17 35.78
C TRP A 5 -14.06 -11.98 34.82
N GLN A 6 -14.37 -10.80 35.33
CA GLN A 6 -14.35 -9.58 34.53
C GLN A 6 -12.94 -9.26 34.03
N THR A 7 -11.94 -9.44 34.87
CA THR A 7 -10.54 -9.26 34.48
C THR A 7 -10.12 -10.25 33.41
N TYR A 8 -10.56 -11.49 33.53
CA TYR A 8 -10.32 -12.53 32.52
C TYR A 8 -10.93 -12.16 31.19
N LEU A 9 -12.20 -11.76 31.17
CA LEU A 9 -12.91 -11.35 29.95
C LEU A 9 -12.21 -10.14 29.29
N ARG A 10 -11.76 -9.23 30.08
CA ARG A 10 -11.05 -8.04 29.60
C ARG A 10 -9.75 -8.43 28.90
N ARG A 11 -9.01 -9.37 29.43
CA ARG A 11 -7.80 -9.89 28.82
C ARG A 11 -8.09 -10.64 27.53
N VAL A 12 -9.08 -11.50 27.54
CA VAL A 12 -9.47 -12.30 26.37
C VAL A 12 -9.93 -11.40 25.23
N ASN A 13 -10.69 -10.35 25.54
CA ASN A 13 -11.29 -9.48 24.53
C ASN A 13 -10.38 -8.31 24.12
N HIS A 14 -9.22 -8.17 24.76
CA HIS A 14 -8.28 -7.08 24.45
C HIS A 14 -7.86 -7.06 22.98
N MET A 15 -7.62 -8.20 22.38
CA MET A 15 -7.20 -8.34 20.99
C MET A 15 -8.34 -8.64 20.02
N GLY A 16 -9.60 -8.62 20.49
CA GLY A 16 -10.78 -8.88 19.69
C GLY A 16 -11.58 -10.09 20.16
N HIS A 17 -12.84 -10.18 19.70
CA HIS A 17 -13.78 -11.20 20.16
C HIS A 17 -13.65 -12.52 19.40
N THR A 18 -13.22 -12.48 18.14
CA THR A 18 -13.09 -13.69 17.30
C THR A 18 -11.60 -14.02 17.08
N PRO A 19 -11.29 -15.28 16.74
CA PRO A 19 -9.92 -15.64 16.40
C PRO A 19 -9.34 -14.81 15.25
N GLN A 20 -10.16 -14.49 14.24
CA GLN A 20 -9.76 -13.66 13.11
C GLN A 20 -9.40 -12.25 13.55
N GLN A 21 -10.20 -11.64 14.42
CA GLN A 21 -9.94 -10.31 14.95
C GLN A 21 -8.67 -10.28 15.79
N ARG A 22 -8.45 -11.31 16.60
CA ARG A 22 -7.24 -11.41 17.42
C ARG A 22 -6.00 -11.56 16.56
N ALA A 23 -6.08 -12.40 15.54
CA ALA A 23 -4.98 -12.60 14.60
C ALA A 23 -4.66 -11.31 13.84
N GLN A 24 -5.68 -10.56 13.40
CA GLN A 24 -5.50 -9.29 12.72
C GLN A 24 -4.81 -8.26 13.62
N LYS A 25 -5.27 -8.11 14.86
CA LYS A 25 -4.68 -7.14 15.80
C LYS A 25 -3.23 -7.49 16.13
N SER A 26 -2.95 -8.76 16.33
CA SER A 26 -1.58 -9.23 16.57
C SER A 26 -0.69 -8.94 15.36
N GLY A 27 -1.19 -9.18 14.16
CA GLY A 27 -0.46 -8.90 12.92
C GLY A 27 -0.23 -7.42 12.69
N VAL A 28 -1.21 -6.56 13.07
CA VAL A 28 -1.04 -5.10 12.99
C VAL A 28 0.09 -4.63 13.89
N LEU A 29 0.17 -5.13 15.12
CA LEU A 29 1.25 -4.78 16.04
C LEU A 29 2.61 -5.23 15.50
N GLU A 30 2.66 -6.43 14.94
CA GLU A 30 3.88 -6.95 14.33
C GLU A 30 4.28 -6.13 13.09
N PHE A 31 3.33 -5.74 12.27
CA PHE A 31 3.59 -4.90 11.10
C PHE A 31 4.11 -3.52 11.50
N GLU A 32 3.55 -2.91 12.56
CA GLU A 32 4.06 -1.63 13.08
C GLU A 32 5.51 -1.77 13.55
N ARG A 33 5.86 -2.87 14.19
CA ARG A 33 7.23 -3.15 14.59
C ARG A 33 8.13 -3.29 13.37
N ASN A 34 7.67 -3.99 12.33
CA ASN A 34 8.38 -4.12 11.08
C ASN A 34 8.62 -2.77 10.40
N LEU A 35 7.60 -1.91 10.35
CA LEU A 35 7.76 -0.57 9.78
C LEU A 35 8.87 0.21 10.48
N LYS A 36 8.97 0.06 11.80
CA LYS A 36 9.96 0.79 12.57
C LYS A 36 11.39 0.31 12.32
N TYR A 37 11.59 -0.98 12.12
CA TYR A 37 12.94 -1.58 12.11
C TYR A 37 13.36 -2.17 10.76
N ASN A 38 12.46 -2.32 9.80
CA ASN A 38 12.78 -2.91 8.50
C ASN A 38 13.59 -1.91 7.65
N PRO A 39 14.76 -2.31 7.11
CA PRO A 39 15.55 -1.43 6.26
C PRO A 39 14.85 -1.10 4.93
N GLN A 40 13.84 -1.86 4.53
CA GLN A 40 13.06 -1.60 3.30
C GLN A 40 11.88 -0.66 3.52
N THR A 41 11.72 -0.12 4.73
CA THR A 41 10.71 0.90 5.02
C THR A 41 11.09 2.21 4.33
N GLN A 42 10.15 2.77 3.58
CA GLN A 42 10.34 3.98 2.78
C GLN A 42 9.26 5.00 3.13
N THR A 43 9.59 6.27 2.92
CA THR A 43 8.61 7.34 2.97
C THR A 43 8.13 7.61 1.55
N LEU A 44 6.82 7.57 1.36
CA LEU A 44 6.18 7.77 0.07
C LEU A 44 5.27 8.99 0.13
N HIS A 45 5.09 9.63 -1.01
CA HIS A 45 4.25 10.83 -1.13
C HIS A 45 3.09 10.55 -2.08
N ARG A 46 1.89 10.99 -1.71
CA ARG A 46 0.75 10.92 -2.60
C ARG A 46 0.76 12.12 -3.53
N VAL A 47 0.64 11.86 -4.82
CA VAL A 47 0.63 12.93 -5.82
C VAL A 47 -0.80 13.49 -5.95
N GLY A 48 -0.91 14.81 -5.88
CA GLY A 48 -2.14 15.52 -6.22
C GLY A 48 -3.11 15.80 -5.09
N LYS A 49 -3.19 14.97 -4.07
CA LYS A 49 -4.07 15.24 -2.92
C LYS A 49 -3.24 15.41 -1.65
N HIS A 50 -3.14 16.66 -1.20
CA HIS A 50 -2.66 16.99 0.15
C HIS A 50 -1.19 16.74 0.47
N ASP A 51 -0.32 16.52 -0.52
CA ASP A 51 1.11 16.27 -0.28
C ASP A 51 1.37 15.39 0.95
N SER A 52 0.49 14.41 1.16
CA SER A 52 0.56 13.57 2.33
C SER A 52 1.63 12.50 2.17
N CYS A 53 2.50 12.46 3.17
CA CYS A 53 3.52 11.41 3.27
C CYS A 53 2.98 10.26 4.10
N PHE A 54 3.40 9.05 3.77
CA PHE A 54 3.14 7.89 4.60
C PHE A 54 4.34 6.95 4.53
N GLN A 55 4.41 6.04 5.48
CA GLN A 55 5.45 5.02 5.51
C GLN A 55 4.91 3.71 4.97
N GLY A 56 5.72 3.02 4.19
CA GLY A 56 5.39 1.71 3.68
C GLY A 56 6.64 0.87 3.49
N ILE A 57 6.46 -0.43 3.37
CA ILE A 57 7.54 -1.36 3.06
C ILE A 57 7.47 -1.65 1.57
N VAL A 58 8.55 -1.39 0.86
CA VAL A 58 8.64 -1.62 -0.58
C VAL A 58 9.46 -2.88 -0.83
N LEU A 59 8.85 -3.84 -1.51
CA LEU A 59 9.47 -5.12 -1.82
C LEU A 59 9.51 -5.31 -3.33
N THR A 60 10.53 -6.05 -3.79
CA THR A 60 10.61 -6.43 -5.20
C THR A 60 9.55 -7.49 -5.51
N ASP A 61 8.82 -7.28 -6.61
CA ASP A 61 7.89 -8.29 -7.12
C ASP A 61 8.68 -9.37 -7.86
N LYS A 62 8.81 -10.51 -7.22
CA LYS A 62 9.58 -11.63 -7.78
C LYS A 62 8.92 -12.29 -8.98
N GLN A 63 7.62 -12.05 -9.17
CA GLN A 63 6.87 -12.60 -10.30
C GLN A 63 7.00 -11.73 -11.55
N ASP A 64 7.52 -10.52 -11.41
CA ASP A 64 7.75 -9.62 -12.53
C ASP A 64 9.19 -9.79 -13.03
N GLU A 65 9.35 -10.42 -14.17
CA GLU A 65 10.65 -10.68 -14.78
C GLU A 65 11.37 -9.39 -15.17
N ASN A 66 10.62 -8.35 -15.51
CA ASN A 66 11.18 -7.05 -15.90
C ASN A 66 11.48 -6.14 -14.72
N ARG A 67 11.06 -6.53 -13.51
CA ARG A 67 11.28 -5.77 -12.27
C ARG A 67 10.76 -4.35 -12.30
N VAL A 68 9.79 -4.06 -13.14
CA VAL A 68 9.15 -2.75 -13.19
C VAL A 68 8.06 -2.61 -12.15
N SER A 69 7.59 -3.73 -11.59
CA SER A 69 6.56 -3.77 -10.54
C SER A 69 7.22 -3.97 -9.19
N GLN A 70 6.73 -3.23 -8.21
CA GLN A 70 7.12 -3.36 -6.81
C GLN A 70 5.88 -3.62 -5.96
N ILE A 71 6.09 -4.28 -4.84
CA ILE A 71 5.03 -4.53 -3.87
C ILE A 71 5.15 -3.48 -2.76
N LEU A 72 4.03 -2.85 -2.44
CA LEU A 72 3.95 -1.86 -1.37
C LEU A 72 3.04 -2.37 -0.27
N LEU A 73 3.55 -2.42 0.96
CA LEU A 73 2.79 -2.77 2.14
C LEU A 73 2.58 -1.51 2.99
N THR A 74 1.34 -1.20 3.32
CA THR A 74 1.00 -0.02 4.10
C THR A 74 0.18 -0.37 5.33
N ARG A 75 0.09 0.57 6.26
CA ARG A 75 -0.84 0.46 7.39
C ARG A 75 -2.27 0.41 6.88
N LEU A 76 -3.16 -0.21 7.66
CA LEU A 76 -4.58 -0.28 7.29
C LEU A 76 -5.22 1.10 7.10
N GLU A 77 -4.78 2.09 7.84
CA GLU A 77 -5.25 3.47 7.75
C GLU A 77 -4.74 4.20 6.50
N ASP A 78 -3.63 3.76 5.93
CA ASP A 78 -3.03 4.36 4.73
C ASP A 78 -3.56 3.65 3.49
N LYS A 79 -4.85 3.81 3.22
CA LYS A 79 -5.52 3.19 2.08
C LYS A 79 -5.24 3.95 0.79
N LEU A 80 -4.87 3.21 -0.24
CA LEU A 80 -4.65 3.73 -1.58
C LEU A 80 -5.68 3.15 -2.54
N ALA A 81 -6.06 3.94 -3.53
CA ALA A 81 -6.95 3.47 -4.59
C ALA A 81 -6.14 2.98 -5.80
N VAL A 82 -6.68 1.99 -6.51
CA VAL A 82 -6.13 1.59 -7.81
C VAL A 82 -6.24 2.76 -8.76
N GLY A 83 -5.13 3.10 -9.43
CA GLY A 83 -5.04 4.28 -10.28
C GLY A 83 -4.41 5.49 -9.61
N GLU A 84 -4.14 5.41 -8.32
CA GLU A 84 -3.50 6.49 -7.59
C GLU A 84 -2.01 6.57 -7.90
N LEU A 85 -1.48 7.78 -7.96
CA LEU A 85 -0.06 8.02 -8.21
C LEU A 85 0.67 8.28 -6.90
N ILE A 86 1.83 7.63 -6.76
CA ILE A 86 2.71 7.74 -5.61
C ILE A 86 4.08 8.22 -6.10
N TYR A 87 4.66 9.19 -5.40
CA TYR A 87 6.00 9.64 -5.68
C TYR A 87 6.97 8.95 -4.71
N TRP A 88 7.87 8.16 -5.24
CA TRP A 88 8.86 7.42 -4.46
C TRP A 88 10.13 7.23 -5.29
N ASP A 89 11.29 7.25 -4.63
CA ASP A 89 12.59 7.05 -5.27
C ASP A 89 12.79 8.00 -6.46
N SER A 90 12.41 9.27 -6.24
CA SER A 90 12.52 10.35 -7.24
C SER A 90 11.75 10.07 -8.54
N ALA A 91 10.72 9.26 -8.48
CA ALA A 91 9.92 8.90 -9.65
C ALA A 91 8.46 8.71 -9.31
N PRO A 92 7.55 8.96 -10.25
CA PRO A 92 6.13 8.64 -10.06
C PRO A 92 5.89 7.16 -10.28
N TRP A 93 5.04 6.58 -9.43
CA TRP A 93 4.63 5.19 -9.47
C TRP A 93 3.12 5.10 -9.50
N LEU A 94 2.59 4.19 -10.28
CA LEU A 94 1.15 3.97 -10.41
C LEU A 94 0.74 2.72 -9.64
N VAL A 95 -0.23 2.85 -8.75
CA VAL A 95 -0.86 1.71 -8.10
C VAL A 95 -1.82 1.07 -9.11
N TRP A 96 -1.48 -0.10 -9.62
CA TRP A 96 -2.27 -0.73 -10.68
C TRP A 96 -3.08 -1.92 -10.19
N ARG A 97 -2.77 -2.45 -9.01
CA ARG A 97 -3.50 -3.58 -8.45
C ARG A 97 -3.42 -3.55 -6.93
N ASP A 98 -4.45 -4.00 -6.27
CA ASP A 98 -4.45 -4.21 -4.82
C ASP A 98 -4.72 -5.67 -4.48
N ASN A 99 -4.44 -6.04 -3.22
CA ASN A 99 -4.77 -7.33 -2.67
C ASN A 99 -5.19 -7.10 -1.22
N ILE A 100 -6.44 -6.71 -1.04
CA ILE A 100 -7.00 -6.34 0.27
C ILE A 100 -8.03 -7.38 0.69
N SER A 101 -7.92 -7.88 1.91
CA SER A 101 -8.91 -8.75 2.50
C SER A 101 -9.34 -8.22 3.87
N SER A 102 -10.49 -8.70 4.35
CA SER A 102 -11.14 -8.18 5.56
C SER A 102 -10.29 -8.32 6.82
N TYR A 103 -9.44 -9.32 6.88
CA TYR A 103 -8.67 -9.64 8.10
C TYR A 103 -7.17 -9.52 7.92
N GLN A 104 -6.72 -8.88 6.86
CA GLN A 104 -5.30 -8.61 6.69
C GLN A 104 -4.81 -7.59 7.72
N PRO A 105 -3.59 -7.77 8.26
CA PRO A 105 -3.01 -6.81 9.19
C PRO A 105 -2.40 -5.58 8.50
N TYR A 106 -2.31 -5.59 7.18
CA TYR A 106 -1.76 -4.49 6.36
C TYR A 106 -2.44 -4.49 5.00
N ASN A 107 -2.31 -3.38 4.28
CA ASN A 107 -2.75 -3.29 2.89
C ASN A 107 -1.59 -3.66 1.97
N LYS A 108 -1.87 -4.39 0.91
CA LYS A 108 -0.89 -4.79 -0.08
C LYS A 108 -1.28 -4.25 -1.44
N TYR A 109 -0.35 -3.54 -2.06
CA TYR A 109 -0.53 -2.95 -3.38
C TYR A 109 0.59 -3.36 -4.30
N TYR A 110 0.29 -3.34 -5.58
CA TYR A 110 1.27 -3.51 -6.65
C TYR A 110 1.39 -2.19 -7.38
N MET A 111 2.61 -1.68 -7.52
CA MET A 111 2.85 -0.43 -8.21
C MET A 111 3.89 -0.60 -9.31
N VAL A 112 3.74 0.17 -10.39
CA VAL A 112 4.67 0.19 -11.51
C VAL A 112 5.22 1.58 -11.68
N LYS A 113 6.51 1.67 -12.04
CA LYS A 113 7.13 2.96 -12.31
C LYS A 113 6.56 3.54 -13.60
N CYS A 114 6.06 4.76 -13.53
CA CYS A 114 5.55 5.45 -14.71
C CYS A 114 6.70 5.75 -15.68
N ASN A 115 6.45 5.53 -16.96
CA ASN A 115 7.44 5.70 -18.01
C ASN A 115 7.09 6.78 -19.04
N TYR A 116 5.92 7.42 -18.87
CA TYR A 116 5.46 8.42 -19.82
C TYR A 116 4.59 9.45 -19.14
N GLU A 117 4.69 10.71 -19.57
CA GLU A 117 3.80 11.78 -19.14
C GLU A 117 2.82 12.07 -20.27
N ILE A 118 1.53 11.84 -20.02
CA ILE A 118 0.47 12.12 -20.97
C ILE A 118 0.01 13.56 -20.77
N LYS A 119 -0.07 14.30 -21.86
CA LYS A 119 -0.58 15.67 -21.87
C LYS A 119 -1.79 15.75 -22.79
N TRP A 120 -2.82 16.45 -22.33
CA TRP A 120 -4.02 16.66 -23.15
C TRP A 120 -4.61 18.03 -22.86
N VAL A 121 -5.42 18.53 -23.78
CA VAL A 121 -6.10 19.81 -23.65
C VAL A 121 -7.59 19.56 -23.50
N ASP A 122 -8.18 20.14 -22.47
CA ASP A 122 -9.62 20.09 -22.23
C ASP A 122 -10.10 21.49 -21.92
N LYS A 123 -11.10 21.98 -22.69
CA LYS A 123 -11.68 23.30 -22.51
C LYS A 123 -10.66 24.44 -22.50
N GLY A 124 -9.58 24.29 -23.29
CA GLY A 124 -8.52 25.28 -23.37
C GLY A 124 -7.43 25.12 -22.29
N ASP A 125 -7.62 24.24 -21.34
CA ASP A 125 -6.65 24.01 -20.27
C ASP A 125 -5.79 22.80 -20.58
N LEU A 126 -4.48 22.96 -20.34
CA LEU A 126 -3.52 21.86 -20.49
C LEU A 126 -3.52 21.00 -19.23
N HIS A 127 -3.79 19.73 -19.43
CA HIS A 127 -3.71 18.71 -18.37
C HIS A 127 -2.54 17.76 -18.64
N LYS A 128 -1.98 17.23 -17.57
CA LYS A 128 -0.91 16.23 -17.68
C LYS A 128 -1.02 15.22 -16.56
N SER A 129 -0.63 13.98 -16.84
CA SER A 129 -0.59 12.92 -15.85
C SER A 129 0.50 11.93 -16.22
N TRP A 130 1.09 11.34 -15.21
CA TRP A 130 2.00 10.24 -15.39
C TRP A 130 1.24 8.95 -15.68
N ALA A 131 1.83 8.10 -16.51
CA ALA A 131 1.22 6.85 -16.93
C ALA A 131 2.29 5.79 -17.14
N TYR A 132 1.86 4.53 -17.06
CA TYR A 132 2.66 3.39 -17.48
C TYR A 132 2.15 2.89 -18.81
N ILE A 133 3.01 2.91 -19.83
CA ILE A 133 2.68 2.46 -21.16
C ILE A 133 3.48 1.20 -21.46
N LEU A 134 2.77 0.13 -21.82
CA LEU A 134 3.39 -1.09 -22.27
C LEU A 134 4.04 -0.85 -23.63
N GLY A 135 5.34 -1.13 -23.72
CA GLY A 135 6.05 -1.04 -24.99
C GLY A 135 5.67 -2.19 -25.91
N SER A 136 6.07 -2.08 -27.18
CA SER A 136 5.84 -3.13 -28.16
C SER A 136 6.50 -4.45 -27.77
N LYS A 137 7.56 -4.41 -27.01
CA LYS A 137 8.21 -5.59 -26.43
C LYS A 137 7.34 -6.27 -25.39
N ASP A 138 6.67 -5.47 -24.55
CA ASP A 138 5.87 -5.97 -23.44
C ASP A 138 4.51 -6.44 -23.92
N SER A 139 3.99 -5.79 -24.93
CA SER A 139 2.70 -6.16 -25.52
C SER A 139 2.77 -7.35 -26.44
N LYS A 140 3.92 -7.85 -26.74
CA LYS A 140 4.16 -8.97 -27.65
C LYS A 140 2.93 -9.71 -28.12
N ILE A 141 2.48 -9.22 -29.11
CA ILE A 141 1.35 -9.82 -29.77
C ILE A 141 1.87 -10.88 -30.73
#